data_5b2eb6c28e9f73baf70cd960a68d48c2
#
_entry.id   5b2eb6c28e9f73baf70cd960a68d48c2
#
_cell.length_a   1.000
_cell.length_b   1.000
_cell.length_c   1.000
_cell.angle_alpha   90.00
_cell.angle_beta   90.00
_cell.angle_gamma   90.00
#
_symmetry.space_group_name_H-M   'P 1'
#
loop_
_entity.id
_entity.type
_entity.pdbx_description
1 polymer ?
#
loop_
_entity_poly.entity_id
_entity_poly.type
_entity_poly.pdbx_seq_one_letter_code
_entity_poly.pdbx_strand_id
1 'polypeptide(L)'
;SKPNVKMLRKLIPYISLADKLVFSLQQYVPSGLAEESVNIIPPAIDPLSDKNRYMDLQQARDVVASMGIDVERPFITQVSRFDPWKDPRGVVDVYRIAKRAIPELQLAYLGASHATDDPEGASIYADLEQYIANDRDVHLYTEEHISIEMVDTVVNAFQKASPVILQKSLREGFGLTITEAMWKQTPVIGSNVGGITIQIVDGETGFLV
;
A
#
# COMPACT_ATOMS: atom_id res chain seq x y z
N SER A 1 -6.95 11.15 10.53
CA SER A 1 -7.71 12.38 10.81
C SER A 1 -8.90 12.04 11.66
N LYS A 2 -9.24 12.93 12.57
CA LYS A 2 -10.52 12.80 13.27
C LYS A 2 -11.63 12.92 12.21
N PRO A 3 -12.64 12.03 12.21
CA PRO A 3 -13.76 12.15 11.29
C PRO A 3 -14.41 13.52 11.45
N ASN A 4 -15.00 14.02 10.36
CA ASN A 4 -15.78 15.26 10.44
C ASN A 4 -17.03 15.00 11.30
N VAL A 5 -16.90 15.26 12.60
CA VAL A 5 -17.94 15.00 13.62
C VAL A 5 -19.27 15.66 13.25
N LYS A 6 -19.23 16.84 12.63
CA LYS A 6 -20.45 17.57 12.23
C LYS A 6 -21.17 16.83 11.08
N MET A 7 -20.43 16.31 10.11
CA MET A 7 -20.97 15.51 9.01
C MET A 7 -21.50 14.17 9.56
N LEU A 8 -20.71 13.50 10.39
CA LEU A 8 -21.08 12.22 10.99
C LEU A 8 -22.39 12.30 11.77
N ARG A 9 -22.56 13.33 12.63
CA ARG A 9 -23.81 13.55 13.37
C ARG A 9 -25.04 13.69 12.45
N LYS A 10 -24.88 14.24 11.25
CA LYS A 10 -25.97 14.31 10.26
C LYS A 10 -26.27 12.96 9.62
N LEU A 11 -25.27 12.07 9.50
CA LEU A 11 -25.40 10.77 8.85
C LEU A 11 -25.91 9.68 9.79
N ILE A 12 -25.62 9.77 11.11
CA ILE A 12 -26.03 8.75 12.09
C ILE A 12 -27.52 8.38 11.99
N PRO A 13 -28.49 9.31 11.92
CA PRO A 13 -29.91 8.94 11.83
C PRO A 13 -30.23 8.08 10.61
N TYR A 14 -29.54 8.26 9.50
CA TYR A 14 -29.73 7.47 8.29
C TYR A 14 -29.01 6.13 8.36
N ILE A 15 -27.79 6.12 8.88
CA ILE A 15 -26.99 4.90 9.10
C ILE A 15 -27.72 3.96 10.07
N SER A 16 -28.36 4.49 11.11
CA SER A 16 -29.11 3.72 12.11
C SER A 16 -30.39 3.07 11.58
N LEU A 17 -30.79 3.33 10.34
CA LEU A 17 -31.91 2.62 9.69
C LEU A 17 -31.49 1.24 9.16
N ALA A 18 -30.20 0.95 9.09
CA ALA A 18 -29.71 -0.36 8.66
C ALA A 18 -29.78 -1.37 9.83
N ASP A 19 -30.21 -2.60 9.52
CA ASP A 19 -30.29 -3.69 10.50
C ASP A 19 -28.91 -4.08 11.02
N LYS A 20 -27.89 -4.02 10.15
CA LYS A 20 -26.49 -4.34 10.50
C LYS A 20 -25.53 -3.35 9.82
N LEU A 21 -24.50 -3.00 10.56
CA LEU A 21 -23.42 -2.11 10.15
C LEU A 21 -22.10 -2.86 10.23
N VAL A 22 -21.29 -2.76 9.19
CA VAL A 22 -19.97 -3.41 9.13
C VAL A 22 -18.90 -2.34 9.10
N PHE A 23 -17.91 -2.50 9.99
CA PHE A 23 -16.70 -1.67 10.01
C PHE A 23 -15.47 -2.56 9.93
N SER A 24 -14.41 -2.06 9.31
CA SER A 24 -13.14 -2.78 9.21
C SER A 24 -12.37 -2.84 10.53
N LEU A 25 -12.58 -1.87 11.42
CA LEU A 25 -11.90 -1.75 12.71
C LEU A 25 -12.85 -1.18 13.78
N GLN A 26 -12.70 -1.63 15.01
CA GLN A 26 -13.45 -1.10 16.16
C GLN A 26 -13.26 0.42 16.32
N GLN A 27 -12.05 0.92 16.12
CA GLN A 27 -11.75 2.36 16.23
C GLN A 27 -12.45 3.24 15.17
N TYR A 28 -13.04 2.64 14.14
CA TYR A 28 -13.81 3.37 13.11
C TYR A 28 -15.30 3.41 13.41
N VAL A 29 -15.75 2.71 14.42
CA VAL A 29 -17.16 2.74 14.86
C VAL A 29 -17.46 4.09 15.47
N PRO A 30 -18.41 4.86 14.92
CA PRO A 30 -18.84 6.12 15.49
C PRO A 30 -19.54 5.91 16.85
N SER A 31 -19.33 6.83 17.78
CA SER A 31 -20.13 6.86 19.00
C SER A 31 -21.60 7.16 18.67
N GLY A 32 -22.53 6.47 19.37
CA GLY A 32 -23.96 6.68 19.24
C GLY A 32 -24.67 5.67 18.32
N LEU A 33 -23.96 4.66 17.83
CA LEU A 33 -24.59 3.49 17.20
C LEU A 33 -24.91 2.43 18.26
N ALA A 34 -25.96 1.63 18.01
CA ALA A 34 -26.32 0.50 18.88
C ALA A 34 -25.28 -0.62 18.67
N GLU A 35 -24.68 -1.12 19.76
CA GLU A 35 -23.61 -2.13 19.70
C GLU A 35 -24.07 -3.41 19.00
N GLU A 36 -25.31 -3.83 19.22
CA GLU A 36 -25.91 -5.03 18.61
C GLU A 36 -26.06 -4.93 17.09
N SER A 37 -26.05 -3.73 16.53
CA SER A 37 -26.11 -3.51 15.09
C SER A 37 -24.73 -3.53 14.42
N VAL A 38 -23.64 -3.40 15.19
CA VAL A 38 -22.27 -3.25 14.70
C VAL A 38 -21.57 -4.61 14.61
N ASN A 39 -20.92 -4.85 13.48
CA ASN A 39 -20.04 -5.99 13.27
C ASN A 39 -18.67 -5.49 12.77
N ILE A 40 -17.60 -6.08 13.27
CA ILE A 40 -16.24 -5.81 12.80
C ILE A 40 -15.83 -6.93 11.88
N ILE A 41 -15.67 -6.59 10.59
CA ILE A 41 -15.25 -7.53 9.56
C ILE A 41 -14.11 -6.83 8.78
N PRO A 42 -12.85 -7.21 9.07
CA PRO A 42 -11.71 -6.70 8.30
C PRO A 42 -11.82 -7.08 6.83
N PRO A 43 -11.34 -6.24 5.90
CA PRO A 43 -11.20 -6.61 4.50
C PRO A 43 -10.30 -7.83 4.32
N ALA A 44 -10.59 -8.63 3.31
CA ALA A 44 -9.82 -9.82 2.96
C ALA A 44 -9.32 -9.73 1.51
N ILE A 45 -8.27 -10.47 1.21
CA ILE A 45 -7.78 -10.67 -0.16
C ILE A 45 -8.42 -11.92 -0.77
N ASP A 46 -8.52 -11.95 -2.09
CA ASP A 46 -8.80 -13.18 -2.83
C ASP A 46 -7.46 -13.86 -3.16
N PRO A 47 -7.13 -15.01 -2.55
CA PRO A 47 -5.86 -15.71 -2.78
C PRO A 47 -5.73 -16.32 -4.18
N LEU A 48 -6.83 -16.44 -4.92
CA LEU A 48 -6.87 -17.03 -6.27
C LEU A 48 -6.82 -15.97 -7.38
N SER A 49 -6.93 -14.68 -7.05
CA SER A 49 -6.80 -13.60 -8.02
C SER A 49 -5.39 -13.56 -8.63
N ASP A 50 -5.24 -13.00 -9.82
CA ASP A 50 -3.95 -12.81 -10.49
C ASP A 50 -2.94 -12.07 -9.61
N LYS A 51 -3.43 -11.16 -8.78
CA LYS A 51 -2.64 -10.39 -7.82
C LYS A 51 -2.08 -11.23 -6.67
N ASN A 52 -2.74 -12.32 -6.28
CA ASN A 52 -2.42 -13.05 -5.05
C ASN A 52 -2.16 -14.55 -5.26
N ARG A 53 -2.50 -15.10 -6.43
CA ARG A 53 -2.23 -16.51 -6.72
C ARG A 53 -0.75 -16.83 -6.58
N TYR A 54 -0.45 -18.07 -6.29
CA TYR A 54 0.92 -18.55 -6.17
C TYR A 54 1.75 -18.17 -7.40
N MET A 55 2.93 -17.62 -7.15
CA MET A 55 3.96 -17.32 -8.14
C MET A 55 5.29 -17.82 -7.59
N ASP A 56 6.02 -18.58 -8.42
CA ASP A 56 7.37 -19.01 -8.08
C ASP A 56 8.32 -17.81 -7.97
N LEU A 57 9.31 -17.87 -7.08
CA LEU A 57 10.23 -16.76 -6.84
C LEU A 57 11.04 -16.40 -8.09
N GLN A 58 11.48 -17.41 -8.87
CA GLN A 58 12.25 -17.13 -10.07
C GLN A 58 11.37 -16.44 -11.12
N GLN A 59 10.15 -16.94 -11.30
CA GLN A 59 9.17 -16.30 -12.18
C GLN A 59 8.90 -14.84 -11.76
N ALA A 60 8.76 -14.58 -10.47
CA ALA A 60 8.59 -13.21 -9.95
C ALA A 60 9.82 -12.34 -10.26
N ARG A 61 11.03 -12.85 -10.04
CA ARG A 61 12.29 -12.13 -10.37
C ARG A 61 12.39 -11.83 -11.87
N ASP A 62 12.00 -12.75 -12.74
CA ASP A 62 12.03 -12.56 -14.20
C ASP A 62 11.08 -11.42 -14.61
N VAL A 63 9.88 -11.35 -14.03
CA VAL A 63 8.93 -10.25 -14.27
C VAL A 63 9.52 -8.93 -13.77
N VAL A 64 10.06 -8.88 -12.55
CA VAL A 64 10.66 -7.67 -11.96
C VAL A 64 11.86 -7.20 -12.78
N ALA A 65 12.72 -8.13 -13.24
CA ALA A 65 13.86 -7.80 -14.11
C ALA A 65 13.40 -7.23 -15.46
N SER A 66 12.32 -7.76 -16.04
CA SER A 66 11.76 -7.23 -17.30
C SER A 66 11.23 -5.81 -17.17
N MET A 67 10.93 -5.37 -15.93
CA MET A 67 10.54 -4.00 -15.61
C MET A 67 11.73 -3.06 -15.37
N GLY A 68 12.97 -3.56 -15.46
CA GLY A 68 14.19 -2.75 -15.37
C GLY A 68 14.84 -2.68 -13.98
N ILE A 69 14.35 -3.45 -13.02
CA ILE A 69 15.03 -3.64 -11.72
C ILE A 69 16.17 -4.64 -11.90
N ASP A 70 17.34 -4.30 -11.40
CA ASP A 70 18.43 -5.27 -11.25
C ASP A 70 18.16 -6.16 -10.04
N VAL A 71 17.65 -7.36 -10.30
CA VAL A 71 17.22 -8.31 -9.25
C VAL A 71 18.39 -8.95 -8.50
N GLU A 72 19.65 -8.77 -8.94
CA GLU A 72 20.83 -9.19 -8.20
C GLU A 72 21.24 -8.15 -7.13
N ARG A 73 20.71 -6.94 -7.21
CA ARG A 73 20.89 -5.88 -6.23
C ARG A 73 19.70 -5.85 -5.28
N PRO A 74 19.88 -5.40 -4.01
CA PRO A 74 18.75 -5.23 -3.11
C PRO A 74 17.79 -4.16 -3.62
N PHE A 75 16.50 -4.40 -3.47
CA PHE A 75 15.46 -3.41 -3.74
C PHE A 75 14.34 -3.46 -2.72
N ILE A 76 13.68 -2.34 -2.53
CA ILE A 76 12.49 -2.20 -1.69
C ILE A 76 11.33 -1.73 -2.57
N THR A 77 10.12 -2.14 -2.23
CA THR A 77 8.94 -1.80 -3.04
C THR A 77 7.85 -1.18 -2.19
N GLN A 78 7.19 -0.14 -2.70
CA GLN A 78 5.89 0.32 -2.23
C GLN A 78 4.86 0.16 -3.33
N VAL A 79 3.72 -0.43 -2.99
CA VAL A 79 2.55 -0.56 -3.87
C VAL A 79 1.43 0.29 -3.29
N SER A 80 1.15 1.43 -3.91
CA SER A 80 0.07 2.31 -3.50
C SER A 80 -0.22 3.37 -4.56
N ARG A 81 -1.45 3.91 -4.61
CA ARG A 81 -1.76 5.06 -5.45
C ARG A 81 -0.83 6.24 -5.13
N PHE A 82 -0.62 7.13 -6.09
CA PHE A 82 0.03 8.41 -5.86
C PHE A 82 -0.96 9.36 -5.16
N ASP A 83 -1.03 9.24 -3.84
CA ASP A 83 -1.98 9.87 -2.93
C ASP A 83 -1.19 10.52 -1.79
N PRO A 84 -1.52 11.75 -1.35
CA PRO A 84 -0.80 12.43 -0.27
C PRO A 84 -0.74 11.60 1.02
N TRP A 85 -1.78 10.79 1.28
CA TRP A 85 -1.82 9.94 2.47
C TRP A 85 -0.87 8.73 2.42
N LYS A 86 -0.35 8.41 1.25
CA LYS A 86 0.66 7.37 1.03
C LYS A 86 2.09 7.90 1.12
N ASP A 87 2.23 9.21 1.31
CA ASP A 87 3.49 9.93 1.51
C ASP A 87 4.61 9.55 0.51
N PRO A 88 4.39 9.73 -0.82
CA PRO A 88 5.36 9.29 -1.83
C PRO A 88 6.75 9.90 -1.66
N ARG A 89 6.84 11.18 -1.29
CA ARG A 89 8.13 11.83 -1.00
C ARG A 89 8.83 11.20 0.19
N GLY A 90 8.08 10.93 1.27
CA GLY A 90 8.64 10.26 2.44
C GLY A 90 9.13 8.85 2.15
N VAL A 91 8.55 8.13 1.18
CA VAL A 91 9.08 6.84 0.71
C VAL A 91 10.47 7.03 0.07
N VAL A 92 10.64 8.03 -0.78
CA VAL A 92 11.95 8.37 -1.38
C VAL A 92 12.96 8.79 -0.31
N ASP A 93 12.53 9.53 0.72
CA ASP A 93 13.40 9.91 1.83
C ASP A 93 13.86 8.70 2.64
N VAL A 94 12.97 7.76 2.94
CA VAL A 94 13.32 6.49 3.60
C VAL A 94 14.34 5.71 2.76
N TYR A 95 14.09 5.59 1.45
CA TYR A 95 15.03 4.97 0.53
C TYR A 95 16.40 5.66 0.56
N ARG A 96 16.46 6.99 0.48
CA ARG A 96 17.71 7.76 0.51
C ARG A 96 18.47 7.58 1.81
N ILE A 97 17.77 7.47 2.94
CA ILE A 97 18.38 7.18 4.25
C ILE A 97 18.96 5.76 4.23
N ALA A 98 18.20 4.76 3.81
CA ALA A 98 18.64 3.38 3.75
C ALA A 98 19.81 3.17 2.78
N LYS A 99 19.80 3.88 1.64
CA LYS A 99 20.87 3.83 0.62
C LYS A 99 22.23 4.27 1.16
N ARG A 100 22.29 5.08 2.22
CA ARG A 100 23.57 5.43 2.87
C ARG A 100 24.28 4.22 3.49
N ALA A 101 23.50 3.26 3.96
CA ALA A 101 24.00 2.01 4.53
C ALA A 101 24.08 0.87 3.49
N ILE A 102 23.25 0.95 2.44
CA ILE A 102 23.14 -0.04 1.36
C ILE A 102 23.26 0.71 0.02
N PRO A 103 24.49 1.02 -0.44
CA PRO A 103 24.70 1.88 -1.62
C PRO A 103 24.05 1.38 -2.91
N GLU A 104 23.88 0.06 -3.04
CA GLU A 104 23.28 -0.59 -4.22
C GLU A 104 21.74 -0.71 -4.13
N LEU A 105 21.12 -0.17 -3.07
CA LEU A 105 19.68 -0.24 -2.89
C LEU A 105 18.93 0.45 -4.05
N GLN A 106 17.88 -0.20 -4.54
CA GLN A 106 16.92 0.33 -5.49
C GLN A 106 15.55 0.53 -4.82
N LEU A 107 14.76 1.45 -5.33
CA LEU A 107 13.36 1.67 -4.95
C LEU A 107 12.45 1.42 -6.13
N ALA A 108 11.46 0.56 -5.98
CA ALA A 108 10.33 0.42 -6.89
C ALA A 108 9.06 1.00 -6.24
N TYR A 109 8.42 1.94 -6.91
CA TYR A 109 7.14 2.49 -6.49
C TYR A 109 6.10 2.20 -7.58
N LEU A 110 5.09 1.38 -7.26
CA LEU A 110 4.03 0.99 -8.18
C LEU A 110 2.69 1.59 -7.74
N GLY A 111 2.02 2.27 -8.66
CA GLY A 111 0.69 2.79 -8.34
C GLY A 111 0.02 3.52 -9.49
N ALA A 112 -1.31 3.64 -9.42
CA ALA A 112 -2.04 4.46 -10.36
C ALA A 112 -1.79 5.96 -10.10
N SER A 113 -1.50 6.69 -11.16
CA SER A 113 -1.40 8.16 -11.16
C SER A 113 -2.70 8.83 -11.60
N HIS A 114 -3.54 8.10 -12.37
CA HIS A 114 -4.83 8.56 -12.85
C HIS A 114 -5.94 7.66 -12.31
N ALA A 115 -6.60 8.09 -11.24
CA ALA A 115 -7.86 7.50 -10.82
C ALA A 115 -8.99 8.48 -11.15
N THR A 116 -10.11 7.98 -11.66
CA THR A 116 -11.25 8.81 -12.08
C THR A 116 -11.84 9.64 -10.94
N ASP A 117 -11.59 9.21 -9.71
CA ASP A 117 -12.05 9.84 -8.47
C ASP A 117 -10.95 10.62 -7.73
N ASP A 118 -9.72 10.68 -8.29
CA ASP A 118 -8.57 11.31 -7.66
C ASP A 118 -7.72 12.11 -8.67
N PRO A 119 -8.10 13.36 -8.97
CA PRO A 119 -7.37 14.20 -9.91
C PRO A 119 -6.00 14.66 -9.39
N GLU A 120 -5.70 14.46 -8.09
CA GLU A 120 -4.43 14.90 -7.49
C GLU A 120 -3.27 13.96 -7.83
N GLY A 121 -3.56 12.69 -8.16
CA GLY A 121 -2.55 11.67 -8.39
C GLY A 121 -1.52 12.02 -9.45
N ALA A 122 -1.96 12.55 -10.58
CA ALA A 122 -1.06 12.98 -11.67
C ALA A 122 -0.10 14.11 -11.24
N SER A 123 -0.60 15.07 -10.44
CA SER A 123 0.25 16.16 -9.96
C SER A 123 1.26 15.68 -8.91
N ILE A 124 0.88 14.72 -8.07
CA ILE A 124 1.76 14.09 -7.08
C ILE A 124 2.84 13.27 -7.78
N TYR A 125 2.47 12.53 -8.83
CA TYR A 125 3.43 11.79 -9.65
C TYR A 125 4.46 12.72 -10.29
N ALA A 126 4.02 13.77 -10.98
CA ALA A 126 4.90 14.75 -11.62
C ALA A 126 5.83 15.47 -10.61
N ASP A 127 5.31 15.79 -9.43
CA ASP A 127 6.08 16.36 -8.34
C ASP A 127 7.12 15.37 -7.80
N LEU A 128 6.78 14.08 -7.72
CA LEU A 128 7.70 13.03 -7.29
C LEU A 128 8.79 12.79 -8.34
N GLU A 129 8.50 12.80 -9.64
CA GLU A 129 9.50 12.73 -10.71
C GLU A 129 10.53 13.85 -10.57
N GLN A 130 10.11 15.08 -10.33
CA GLN A 130 11.02 16.18 -10.07
C GLN A 130 11.83 15.97 -8.78
N TYR A 131 11.22 15.40 -7.74
CA TYR A 131 11.86 15.17 -6.45
C TYR A 131 12.94 14.09 -6.51
N ILE A 132 12.75 13.01 -7.27
CA ILE A 132 13.77 11.98 -7.48
C ILE A 132 14.89 12.47 -8.38
N ALA A 133 14.64 13.49 -9.20
CA ALA A 133 15.56 14.06 -10.16
C ALA A 133 16.11 12.98 -11.13
N ASN A 134 17.45 12.76 -11.11
CA ASN A 134 18.11 11.80 -11.98
C ASN A 134 18.59 10.54 -11.23
N ASP A 135 17.97 10.20 -10.10
CA ASP A 135 18.34 8.97 -9.37
C ASP A 135 17.86 7.73 -10.16
N ARG A 136 18.82 7.06 -10.81
CA ARG A 136 18.56 5.90 -11.68
C ARG A 136 18.15 4.64 -10.93
N ASP A 137 18.28 4.63 -9.60
CA ASP A 137 17.89 3.52 -8.76
C ASP A 137 16.48 3.71 -8.15
N VAL A 138 15.75 4.77 -8.56
CA VAL A 138 14.34 4.97 -8.22
C VAL A 138 13.49 4.75 -9.46
N HIS A 139 12.61 3.76 -9.40
CA HIS A 139 11.75 3.34 -10.49
C HIS A 139 10.30 3.61 -10.13
N LEU A 140 9.62 4.44 -10.90
CA LEU A 140 8.20 4.75 -10.76
C LEU A 140 7.40 4.03 -11.84
N TYR A 141 6.38 3.28 -11.46
CA TYR A 141 5.53 2.55 -12.38
C TYR A 141 4.06 2.97 -12.22
N THR A 142 3.46 3.35 -13.33
CA THR A 142 2.06 3.76 -13.45
C THR A 142 1.35 2.94 -14.52
N GLU A 143 0.09 3.24 -14.76
CA GLU A 143 -0.70 2.71 -15.87
C GLU A 143 -0.08 3.00 -17.26
N GLU A 144 0.85 3.94 -17.36
CA GLU A 144 1.59 4.20 -18.62
C GLU A 144 2.70 3.17 -18.85
N HIS A 145 3.18 2.54 -17.80
CA HIS A 145 4.27 1.57 -17.82
C HIS A 145 3.77 0.11 -17.77
N ILE A 146 2.57 -0.11 -17.24
CA ILE A 146 2.00 -1.44 -17.01
C ILE A 146 0.59 -1.46 -17.56
N SER A 147 0.32 -2.34 -18.55
CA SER A 147 -1.03 -2.47 -19.07
C SER A 147 -2.02 -2.97 -18.01
N ILE A 148 -3.29 -2.63 -18.16
CA ILE A 148 -4.33 -2.97 -17.18
C ILE A 148 -4.46 -4.49 -16.98
N GLU A 149 -4.21 -5.29 -18.03
CA GLU A 149 -4.27 -6.75 -17.97
C GLU A 149 -3.10 -7.35 -17.19
N MET A 150 -1.99 -6.64 -17.10
CA MET A 150 -0.76 -7.11 -16.47
C MET A 150 -0.55 -6.56 -15.06
N VAL A 151 -1.26 -5.50 -14.66
CA VAL A 151 -0.98 -4.79 -13.40
C VAL A 151 -1.02 -5.71 -12.18
N ASP A 152 -1.99 -6.59 -12.09
CA ASP A 152 -2.12 -7.52 -10.97
C ASP A 152 -0.99 -8.54 -10.92
N THR A 153 -0.58 -9.07 -12.08
CA THR A 153 0.56 -10.00 -12.20
C THR A 153 1.87 -9.31 -11.84
N VAL A 154 2.08 -8.07 -12.29
CA VAL A 154 3.28 -7.29 -11.97
C VAL A 154 3.33 -6.96 -10.48
N VAL A 155 2.22 -6.51 -9.90
CA VAL A 155 2.14 -6.25 -8.44
C VAL A 155 2.43 -7.53 -7.64
N ASN A 156 1.86 -8.67 -8.07
CA ASN A 156 2.15 -9.97 -7.46
C ASN A 156 3.66 -10.28 -7.48
N ALA A 157 4.30 -10.10 -8.64
CA ALA A 157 5.73 -10.34 -8.81
C ALA A 157 6.58 -9.42 -7.92
N PHE A 158 6.31 -8.13 -7.89
CA PHE A 158 7.04 -7.19 -7.04
C PHE A 158 6.86 -7.51 -5.55
N GLN A 159 5.64 -7.80 -5.11
CA GLN A 159 5.39 -8.19 -3.73
C GLN A 159 6.06 -9.52 -3.36
N LYS A 160 6.22 -10.46 -4.31
CA LYS A 160 6.87 -11.76 -4.08
C LYS A 160 8.39 -11.68 -4.12
N ALA A 161 8.96 -10.90 -5.04
CA ALA A 161 10.40 -10.84 -5.27
C ALA A 161 11.11 -9.82 -4.37
N SER A 162 10.40 -8.81 -3.85
CA SER A 162 11.00 -7.80 -2.98
C SER A 162 11.46 -8.41 -1.66
N PRO A 163 12.69 -8.10 -1.20
CA PRO A 163 13.13 -8.46 0.15
C PRO A 163 12.26 -7.83 1.24
N VAL A 164 11.73 -6.61 0.99
CA VAL A 164 10.89 -5.86 1.93
C VAL A 164 9.85 -5.03 1.16
N ILE A 165 8.62 -5.05 1.63
CA ILE A 165 7.58 -4.13 1.19
C ILE A 165 7.47 -2.97 2.17
N LEU A 166 7.46 -1.75 1.65
CA LEU A 166 7.15 -0.55 2.42
C LEU A 166 5.66 -0.23 2.33
N GLN A 167 5.09 0.20 3.45
CA GLN A 167 3.77 0.81 3.49
C GLN A 167 3.83 2.08 4.34
N LYS A 168 4.47 3.09 3.79
CA LYS A 168 4.63 4.38 4.45
C LYS A 168 3.40 5.24 4.20
N SER A 169 2.43 5.13 5.09
CA SER A 169 1.18 5.89 5.03
C SER A 169 1.08 6.88 6.19
N LEU A 170 0.66 8.10 5.91
CA LEU A 170 0.26 9.06 6.95
C LEU A 170 -1.13 8.71 7.50
N ARG A 171 -1.96 8.06 6.68
CA ARG A 171 -3.28 7.54 7.02
C ARG A 171 -3.56 6.29 6.20
N GLU A 172 -4.13 5.30 6.86
CA GLU A 172 -4.51 4.04 6.21
C GLU A 172 -5.84 3.54 6.77
N GLY A 173 -6.77 3.22 5.88
CA GLY A 173 -8.03 2.59 6.28
C GLY A 173 -7.80 1.17 6.77
N PHE A 174 -7.22 0.34 5.92
CA PHE A 174 -6.86 -1.03 6.25
C PHE A 174 -5.47 -1.38 5.71
N GLY A 175 -5.22 -1.20 4.41
CA GLY A 175 -3.93 -1.51 3.78
C GLY A 175 -3.86 -2.94 3.27
N LEU A 176 -4.72 -3.32 2.31
CA LEU A 176 -4.72 -4.67 1.74
C LEU A 176 -3.37 -5.08 1.13
N THR A 177 -2.58 -4.12 0.65
CA THR A 177 -1.22 -4.37 0.14
C THR A 177 -0.30 -5.02 1.19
N ILE A 178 -0.53 -4.78 2.48
CA ILE A 178 0.19 -5.44 3.57
C ILE A 178 -0.21 -6.91 3.64
N THR A 179 -1.53 -7.18 3.68
CA THR A 179 -2.05 -8.57 3.68
C THR A 179 -1.54 -9.32 2.45
N GLU A 180 -1.55 -8.70 1.28
CA GLU A 180 -1.05 -9.27 0.02
C GLU A 180 0.45 -9.62 0.09
N ALA A 181 1.28 -8.73 0.63
CA ALA A 181 2.72 -8.98 0.79
C ALA A 181 2.99 -10.10 1.81
N MET A 182 2.32 -10.06 2.96
CA MET A 182 2.47 -11.08 4.00
C MET A 182 1.96 -12.45 3.54
N TRP A 183 0.90 -12.50 2.72
CA TRP A 183 0.44 -13.73 2.07
C TRP A 183 1.53 -14.37 1.22
N LYS A 184 2.38 -13.55 0.59
CA LYS A 184 3.52 -13.99 -0.23
C LYS A 184 4.78 -14.27 0.59
N GLN A 185 4.67 -14.20 1.93
CA GLN A 185 5.78 -14.38 2.89
C GLN A 185 6.85 -13.29 2.78
N THR A 186 6.46 -12.11 2.34
CA THR A 186 7.37 -10.96 2.23
C THR A 186 7.21 -10.06 3.45
N PRO A 187 8.31 -9.74 4.16
CA PRO A 187 8.29 -8.84 5.31
C PRO A 187 7.79 -7.44 4.94
N VAL A 188 7.08 -6.80 5.85
CA VAL A 188 6.56 -5.45 5.65
C VAL A 188 7.11 -4.51 6.71
N ILE A 189 7.53 -3.31 6.29
CA ILE A 189 7.76 -2.17 7.19
C ILE A 189 6.61 -1.20 6.96
N GLY A 190 5.75 -1.04 7.95
CA GLY A 190 4.54 -0.22 7.86
C GLY A 190 4.52 0.93 8.86
N SER A 191 3.86 2.04 8.51
CA SER A 191 3.60 3.11 9.47
C SER A 191 2.63 2.66 10.55
N ASN A 192 2.86 3.10 11.79
CA ASN A 192 2.01 2.78 12.93
C ASN A 192 0.69 3.58 12.90
N VAL A 193 -0.13 3.37 11.85
CA VAL A 193 -1.40 4.09 11.62
C VAL A 193 -2.51 3.18 11.12
N GLY A 194 -3.74 3.45 11.56
CA GLY A 194 -4.97 2.83 11.03
C GLY A 194 -4.95 1.31 11.04
N GLY A 195 -5.38 0.70 9.94
CA GLY A 195 -5.45 -0.75 9.77
C GLY A 195 -4.10 -1.46 9.64
N ILE A 196 -3.00 -0.73 9.47
CA ILE A 196 -1.65 -1.31 9.46
C ILE A 196 -1.34 -1.96 10.80
N THR A 197 -1.72 -1.30 11.90
CA THR A 197 -1.39 -1.71 13.28
C THR A 197 -1.99 -3.04 13.71
N ILE A 198 -3.04 -3.51 13.05
CA ILE A 198 -3.65 -4.80 13.37
C ILE A 198 -3.15 -5.95 12.49
N GLN A 199 -2.38 -5.64 11.47
CA GLN A 199 -1.85 -6.63 10.52
C GLN A 199 -0.41 -7.03 10.83
N ILE A 200 0.39 -6.09 11.34
CA ILE A 200 1.80 -6.31 11.64
C ILE A 200 1.97 -6.50 13.13
N VAL A 201 2.56 -7.62 13.53
CA VAL A 201 3.07 -7.86 14.88
C VAL A 201 4.52 -7.37 14.88
N ASP A 202 4.74 -6.22 15.55
CA ASP A 202 6.02 -5.51 15.51
C ASP A 202 7.18 -6.37 16.01
N GLY A 203 8.24 -6.46 15.18
CA GLY A 203 9.41 -7.30 15.44
C GLY A 203 9.23 -8.80 15.17
N GLU A 204 8.01 -9.27 14.83
CA GLU A 204 7.74 -10.69 14.53
C GLU A 204 7.36 -10.92 13.07
N THR A 205 6.31 -10.25 12.58
CA THR A 205 5.81 -10.42 11.20
C THR A 205 6.19 -9.26 10.27
N GLY A 206 6.84 -8.25 10.82
CA GLY A 206 7.28 -7.02 10.16
C GLY A 206 7.65 -5.98 11.19
N PHE A 207 7.76 -4.72 10.78
CA PHE A 207 8.07 -3.61 11.66
C PHE A 207 7.04 -2.49 11.53
N LEU A 208 6.67 -1.89 12.68
CA LEU A 208 5.86 -0.67 12.77
C LEU A 208 6.75 0.52 13.11
N VAL A 209 6.63 1.60 12.31
CA VAL A 209 7.45 2.81 12.45
C VAL A 209 6.59 4.08 12.50
#